data_26493640a82c9348a6aa06e62c091e63
#
_entry.id   26493640a82c9348a6aa06e62c091e63
#
_cell.length_a   1.000
_cell.length_b   1.000
_cell.length_c   1.000
_cell.angle_alpha   90.00
_cell.angle_beta   90.00
_cell.angle_gamma   90.00
#
_symmetry.space_group_name_H-M   'P 1'
#
loop_
_entity.id
_entity.type
_entity.pdbx_description
1 polymer ?
#
loop_
_entity_poly.entity_id
_entity_poly.type
_entity_poly.pdbx_seq_one_letter_code
_entity_poly.pdbx_strand_id
1 'polypeptide(L)'
;GHRFEIDHEGKDSDRFTKAGADVTGLISSEKAVLMENRQTDPEEFLKKIDGVDLILTEGFKQGPWPKIMLHRKGTGKTMPLLPEECLAVISDVEILDCENVFTLEEIEKTADFLFRYIQNIS
;
A
#
# COMPACT_ATOMS: atom_id res chain seq x y z
N GLY A 1 10.49 8.26 -22.42
CA GLY A 1 9.78 7.10 -21.96
C GLY A 1 8.29 7.27 -22.10
N HIS A 2 7.65 6.19 -22.29
CA HIS A 2 6.23 6.16 -22.43
C HIS A 2 5.59 5.65 -21.15
N ARG A 3 4.53 6.34 -20.74
CA ARG A 3 3.70 5.83 -19.65
C ARG A 3 2.72 4.83 -20.21
N PHE A 4 2.42 3.81 -19.45
CA PHE A 4 1.34 2.90 -19.78
C PHE A 4 0.37 2.81 -18.60
N GLU A 5 -0.89 2.60 -18.91
CA GLU A 5 -1.93 2.38 -17.92
C GLU A 5 -2.13 0.88 -17.75
N ILE A 6 -2.32 0.48 -16.50
CA ILE A 6 -2.60 -0.91 -16.16
C ILE A 6 -4.10 -1.13 -16.35
N ASP A 7 -4.47 -2.28 -16.90
CA ASP A 7 -5.88 -2.69 -17.08
C ASP A 7 -6.69 -1.78 -17.98
N HIS A 8 -6.02 -1.05 -18.86
CA HIS A 8 -6.73 -0.25 -19.88
C HIS A 8 -7.40 -1.19 -20.88
N GLU A 9 -8.73 -1.11 -20.98
CA GLU A 9 -9.49 -1.97 -21.88
C GLU A 9 -9.04 -1.81 -23.34
N GLY A 10 -8.88 -2.94 -24.02
CA GLY A 10 -8.45 -2.97 -25.41
C GLY A 10 -6.95 -2.91 -25.63
N LYS A 11 -6.14 -2.74 -24.59
CA LYS A 11 -4.69 -2.83 -24.70
C LYS A 11 -4.25 -4.29 -24.75
N ASP A 12 -3.02 -4.53 -25.22
CA ASP A 12 -2.49 -5.88 -25.39
C ASP A 12 -2.46 -6.66 -24.07
N SER A 13 -2.11 -6.01 -22.96
CA SER A 13 -2.10 -6.63 -21.64
C SER A 13 -3.49 -7.12 -21.23
N ASP A 14 -4.52 -6.32 -21.50
CA ASP A 14 -5.90 -6.69 -21.23
C ASP A 14 -6.34 -7.86 -22.11
N ARG A 15 -5.93 -7.85 -23.37
CA ARG A 15 -6.22 -8.94 -24.30
C ARG A 15 -5.59 -10.25 -23.85
N PHE A 16 -4.34 -10.22 -23.37
CA PHE A 16 -3.65 -11.40 -22.86
C PHE A 16 -4.38 -11.95 -21.62
N THR A 17 -4.79 -11.08 -20.73
CA THR A 17 -5.54 -11.47 -19.54
C THR A 17 -6.87 -12.12 -19.92
N LYS A 18 -7.63 -11.50 -20.81
CA LYS A 18 -8.91 -12.03 -21.29
C LYS A 18 -8.76 -13.35 -22.04
N ALA A 19 -7.63 -13.56 -22.68
CA ALA A 19 -7.32 -14.81 -23.35
C ALA A 19 -6.90 -15.93 -22.39
N GLY A 20 -6.79 -15.65 -21.09
CA GLY A 20 -6.51 -16.67 -20.09
C GLY A 20 -5.08 -16.73 -19.59
N ALA A 21 -4.27 -15.69 -19.81
CA ALA A 21 -2.92 -15.64 -19.27
C ALA A 21 -2.94 -15.61 -17.75
N ASP A 22 -2.19 -16.49 -17.11
CA ASP A 22 -2.07 -16.52 -15.65
C ASP A 22 -1.22 -15.38 -15.12
N VAL A 23 -0.22 -14.96 -15.88
CA VAL A 23 0.67 -13.87 -15.52
C VAL A 23 0.88 -13.00 -16.74
N THR A 24 0.73 -11.70 -16.59
CA THR A 24 0.93 -10.72 -17.66
C THR A 24 1.97 -9.70 -17.21
N GLY A 25 2.98 -9.48 -18.02
CA GLY A 25 4.02 -8.49 -17.76
C GLY A 25 3.96 -7.35 -18.75
N LEU A 26 4.25 -6.13 -18.26
CA LEU A 26 4.41 -4.94 -19.09
C LEU A 26 5.71 -4.27 -18.72
N ILE A 27 6.48 -3.88 -19.71
CA ILE A 27 7.77 -3.23 -19.50
C ILE A 27 7.88 -2.01 -20.38
N SER A 28 8.28 -0.89 -19.79
CA SER A 28 8.69 0.30 -20.51
C SER A 28 10.10 0.68 -20.07
N SER A 29 10.65 1.75 -20.63
CA SER A 29 11.99 2.22 -20.22
C SER A 29 12.05 2.70 -18.77
N GLU A 30 10.91 3.03 -18.17
CA GLU A 30 10.85 3.63 -16.83
C GLU A 30 10.14 2.77 -15.79
N LYS A 31 9.36 1.79 -16.23
CA LYS A 31 8.57 1.02 -15.29
C LYS A 31 8.26 -0.38 -15.83
N ALA A 32 8.10 -1.30 -14.91
CA ALA A 32 7.66 -2.64 -15.22
C ALA A 32 6.52 -3.01 -14.29
N VAL A 33 5.57 -3.78 -14.80
CA VAL A 33 4.42 -4.26 -14.05
C VAL A 33 4.26 -5.75 -14.30
N LEU A 34 4.04 -6.49 -13.23
CA LEU A 34 3.73 -7.91 -13.29
C LEU A 34 2.36 -8.13 -12.65
N MET A 35 1.44 -8.69 -13.41
CA MET A 35 0.09 -8.98 -12.92
C MET A 35 -0.13 -10.48 -12.86
N GLU A 36 -0.49 -10.98 -11.68
CA GLU A 36 -0.92 -12.36 -11.51
C GLU A 36 -2.45 -12.42 -11.64
N ASN A 37 -2.93 -13.05 -12.69
CA ASN A 37 -4.35 -13.12 -13.03
C ASN A 37 -4.98 -14.38 -12.43
N ARG A 38 -4.73 -14.60 -11.14
CA ARG A 38 -5.16 -15.77 -10.40
C ARG A 38 -5.30 -15.45 -8.93
N GLN A 39 -6.04 -16.28 -8.22
CA GLN A 39 -6.18 -16.13 -6.78
C GLN A 39 -4.81 -16.33 -6.11
N THR A 40 -4.43 -15.39 -5.26
CA THR A 40 -3.10 -15.39 -4.65
C THR A 40 -3.22 -15.05 -3.17
N ASP A 41 -2.51 -15.78 -2.32
CA ASP A 41 -2.42 -15.44 -0.92
C ASP A 41 -1.57 -14.17 -0.74
N PRO A 42 -2.07 -13.14 -0.01
CA PRO A 42 -1.35 -11.89 0.16
C PRO A 42 0.07 -12.04 0.72
N GLU A 43 0.25 -12.88 1.73
CA GLU A 43 1.58 -13.08 2.33
C GLU A 43 2.55 -13.72 1.34
N GLU A 44 2.10 -14.70 0.57
CA GLU A 44 2.93 -15.34 -0.45
C GLU A 44 3.26 -14.37 -1.58
N PHE A 45 2.32 -13.51 -1.95
CA PHE A 45 2.56 -12.49 -2.96
C PHE A 45 3.63 -11.49 -2.50
N LEU A 46 3.57 -11.02 -1.26
CA LEU A 46 4.53 -10.07 -0.72
C LEU A 46 5.94 -10.64 -0.64
N LYS A 47 6.09 -11.94 -0.42
CA LYS A 47 7.40 -12.60 -0.39
C LYS A 47 8.13 -12.54 -1.73
N LYS A 48 7.43 -12.30 -2.81
CA LYS A 48 8.02 -12.17 -4.15
C LYS A 48 8.66 -10.81 -4.39
N ILE A 49 8.35 -9.83 -3.54
CA ILE A 49 8.91 -8.49 -3.67
C ILE A 49 10.27 -8.47 -2.98
N ASP A 50 11.31 -8.13 -3.72
CA ASP A 50 12.68 -8.16 -3.28
C ASP A 50 13.40 -6.86 -3.64
N GLY A 51 14.53 -6.58 -2.98
CA GLY A 51 15.34 -5.42 -3.30
C GLY A 51 14.76 -4.09 -2.81
N VAL A 52 13.89 -4.13 -1.80
CA VAL A 52 13.29 -2.94 -1.19
C VAL A 52 13.45 -2.99 0.32
N ASP A 53 13.45 -1.82 0.96
CA ASP A 53 13.59 -1.72 2.42
C ASP A 53 12.26 -1.74 3.16
N LEU A 54 11.19 -1.34 2.49
CA LEU A 54 9.86 -1.23 3.08
C LEU A 54 8.81 -1.52 2.04
N ILE A 55 7.80 -2.28 2.44
CA ILE A 55 6.62 -2.54 1.62
C ILE A 55 5.43 -1.91 2.31
N LEU A 56 4.71 -1.04 1.60
CA LEU A 56 3.45 -0.46 2.07
C LEU A 56 2.31 -1.12 1.31
N THR A 57 1.33 -1.61 2.04
CA THR A 57 0.12 -2.18 1.43
C THR A 57 -1.07 -1.29 1.74
N GLU A 58 -2.00 -1.24 0.82
CA GLU A 58 -3.29 -0.60 1.04
C GLU A 58 -4.36 -1.68 1.17
N GLY A 59 -5.27 -1.50 2.12
CA GLY A 59 -6.25 -2.54 2.46
C GLY A 59 -5.68 -3.53 3.46
N PHE A 60 -6.07 -4.78 3.36
CA PHE A 60 -5.59 -5.87 4.24
C PHE A 60 -5.78 -5.57 5.73
N LYS A 61 -6.96 -5.06 6.11
CA LYS A 61 -7.25 -4.70 7.51
C LYS A 61 -7.07 -5.85 8.48
N GLN A 62 -7.25 -7.08 8.00
CA GLN A 62 -7.13 -8.30 8.80
C GLN A 62 -5.75 -8.94 8.73
N GLY A 63 -4.83 -8.33 7.98
CA GLY A 63 -3.47 -8.84 7.84
C GLY A 63 -2.67 -8.75 9.14
N PRO A 64 -1.57 -9.51 9.26
CA PRO A 64 -0.77 -9.54 10.49
C PRO A 64 0.21 -8.38 10.65
N TRP A 65 0.30 -7.52 9.65
CA TRP A 65 1.30 -6.45 9.64
C TRP A 65 0.91 -5.26 10.51
N PRO A 66 1.90 -4.48 11.01
CA PRO A 66 1.61 -3.23 11.69
C PRO A 66 0.79 -2.29 10.81
N LYS A 67 -0.08 -1.51 11.43
CA LYS A 67 -1.06 -0.72 10.69
C LYS A 67 -0.89 0.77 10.93
N ILE A 68 -1.06 1.54 9.87
CA ILE A 68 -1.19 2.99 9.93
C ILE A 68 -2.63 3.31 9.52
N MET A 69 -3.34 4.02 10.40
CA MET A 69 -4.71 4.39 10.12
C MET A 69 -4.77 5.80 9.55
N LEU A 70 -5.58 5.97 8.50
CA LEU A 70 -5.94 7.28 7.99
C LEU A 70 -7.37 7.60 8.43
N HIS A 71 -7.54 8.76 9.06
CA HIS A 71 -8.86 9.21 9.50
C HIS A 71 -9.05 10.67 9.15
N ARG A 72 -10.12 10.98 8.42
CA ARG A 72 -10.45 12.34 8.00
C ARG A 72 -11.78 12.76 8.57
N LYS A 73 -11.81 13.99 9.09
CA LYS A 73 -13.02 14.63 9.57
C LYS A 73 -14.01 14.81 8.41
N GLY A 74 -15.28 14.65 8.72
CA GLY A 74 -16.35 14.96 7.76
C GLY A 74 -16.64 13.90 6.72
N THR A 75 -15.98 12.74 6.78
CA THR A 75 -16.27 11.63 5.84
C THR A 75 -17.52 10.84 6.24
N GLY A 76 -18.05 11.06 7.45
CA GLY A 76 -19.15 10.28 8.00
C GLY A 76 -18.78 8.86 8.38
N LYS A 77 -17.51 8.50 8.25
CA LYS A 77 -17.02 7.16 8.60
C LYS A 77 -16.45 7.16 10.02
N THR A 78 -16.71 6.09 10.74
CA THR A 78 -16.06 5.84 12.03
C THR A 78 -14.63 5.36 11.79
N MET A 79 -13.78 5.45 12.81
CA MET A 79 -12.44 4.89 12.74
C MET A 79 -12.53 3.38 12.59
N PRO A 80 -11.88 2.80 11.57
CA PRO A 80 -11.92 1.35 11.35
C PRO A 80 -11.09 0.55 12.36
N LEU A 81 -10.18 1.22 13.07
CA LEU A 81 -9.28 0.61 14.04
C LEU A 81 -9.22 1.48 15.29
N LEU A 82 -8.81 0.89 16.42
CA LEU A 82 -8.55 1.66 17.62
C LEU A 82 -7.16 2.33 17.51
N PRO A 83 -7.04 3.63 17.82
CA PRO A 83 -5.76 4.33 17.71
C PRO A 83 -4.62 3.65 18.47
N GLU A 84 -4.89 3.10 19.65
CA GLU A 84 -3.87 2.42 20.45
C GLU A 84 -3.35 1.13 19.83
N GLU A 85 -4.05 0.58 18.85
CA GLU A 85 -3.62 -0.63 18.13
C GLU A 85 -2.78 -0.31 16.89
N CYS A 86 -2.67 0.97 16.54
CA CYS A 86 -1.98 1.39 15.33
C CYS A 86 -0.54 1.77 15.63
N LEU A 87 0.33 1.50 14.65
CA LEU A 87 1.71 1.98 14.67
C LEU A 87 1.74 3.51 14.61
N ALA A 88 0.88 4.08 13.79
CA ALA A 88 0.71 5.52 13.64
C ALA A 88 -0.69 5.84 13.15
N VAL A 89 -1.12 7.07 13.35
CA VAL A 89 -2.39 7.58 12.82
C VAL A 89 -2.11 8.87 12.05
N ILE A 90 -2.67 8.96 10.85
CA ILE A 90 -2.64 10.17 10.05
C ILE A 90 -4.05 10.75 10.05
N SER A 91 -4.22 11.94 10.60
CA SER A 91 -5.56 12.50 10.80
C SER A 91 -5.55 14.02 10.80
N ASP A 92 -6.68 14.60 10.48
CA ASP A 92 -6.94 16.03 10.61
C ASP A 92 -7.72 16.36 11.90
N VAL A 93 -7.92 15.38 12.79
CA VAL A 93 -8.52 15.59 14.10
C VAL A 93 -7.52 15.17 15.18
N GLU A 94 -7.75 15.65 16.41
CA GLU A 94 -6.92 15.27 17.54
C GLU A 94 -7.12 13.81 17.92
N ILE A 95 -6.01 13.09 18.08
CA ILE A 95 -6.00 11.69 18.47
C ILE A 95 -5.16 11.55 19.74
N LEU A 96 -5.75 11.02 20.81
CA LEU A 96 -5.10 10.97 22.12
C LEU A 96 -4.47 9.62 22.45
N ASP A 97 -4.95 8.54 21.84
CA ASP A 97 -4.58 7.17 22.21
C ASP A 97 -3.52 6.57 21.29
N CYS A 98 -2.71 7.39 20.66
CA CYS A 98 -1.59 6.95 19.83
C CYS A 98 -0.43 7.92 20.00
N GLU A 99 0.78 7.39 20.17
CA GLU A 99 1.98 8.23 20.33
C GLU A 99 2.43 8.88 19.03
N ASN A 100 2.17 8.23 17.91
CA ASN A 100 2.67 8.66 16.60
C ASN A 100 1.50 9.14 15.75
N VAL A 101 1.20 10.43 15.87
CA VAL A 101 0.10 11.04 15.13
C VAL A 101 0.65 12.13 14.23
N PHE A 102 0.23 12.10 12.97
CA PHE A 102 0.65 13.06 11.95
C PHE A 102 -0.56 13.67 11.28
N THR A 103 -0.41 14.92 10.83
CA THR A 103 -1.43 15.56 9.99
C THR A 103 -1.30 15.07 8.55
N LEU A 104 -2.31 15.34 7.73
CA LEU A 104 -2.32 14.95 6.33
C LEU A 104 -1.21 15.62 5.52
N GLU A 105 -0.75 16.79 5.95
CA GLU A 105 0.30 17.56 5.30
C GLU A 105 1.71 17.14 5.74
N GLU A 106 1.84 16.43 6.83
CA GLU A 106 3.14 16.04 7.39
C GLU A 106 3.72 14.80 6.72
N ILE A 107 3.88 14.88 5.40
CA ILE A 107 4.36 13.75 4.59
C ILE A 107 5.81 13.39 4.93
N GLU A 108 6.68 14.40 5.05
CA GLU A 108 8.09 14.17 5.36
C GLU A 108 8.28 13.58 6.76
N LYS A 109 7.52 14.07 7.73
CA LYS A 109 7.60 13.55 9.10
C LYS A 109 7.13 12.09 9.16
N THR A 110 6.08 11.77 8.41
CA THR A 110 5.59 10.40 8.32
C THR A 110 6.65 9.49 7.68
N ALA A 111 7.27 9.94 6.60
CA ALA A 111 8.34 9.19 5.93
C ALA A 111 9.53 8.97 6.86
N ASP A 112 9.96 10.00 7.60
CA ASP A 112 11.05 9.89 8.57
C ASP A 112 10.71 8.91 9.68
N PHE A 113 9.48 8.92 10.16
CA PHE A 113 9.02 7.97 11.16
C PHE A 113 9.13 6.54 10.64
N LEU A 114 8.69 6.27 9.41
CA LEU A 114 8.76 4.94 8.81
C LEU A 114 10.21 4.51 8.61
N PHE A 115 11.08 5.41 8.17
CA PHE A 115 12.49 5.11 7.99
C PHE A 115 13.14 4.68 9.31
N ARG A 116 12.89 5.41 10.39
CA ARG A 116 13.39 5.06 11.72
C ARG A 116 12.81 3.75 12.23
N TYR A 117 11.54 3.53 11.95
CA TYR A 117 10.88 2.29 12.36
C TYR A 117 11.55 1.07 11.75
N ILE A 118 11.81 1.09 10.44
CA ILE A 118 12.44 -0.06 9.77
C ILE A 118 13.88 -0.26 10.24
N GLN A 119 14.58 0.80 10.60
CA GLN A 119 15.93 0.68 11.15
C GLN A 119 15.94 0.02 12.53
N ASN A 120 14.94 0.29 13.34
CA ASN A 120 14.86 -0.23 14.70
C ASN A 120 14.44 -1.70 14.77
N ILE A 121 13.77 -2.22 13.75
CA ILE A 121 13.31 -3.60 13.70
C ILE A 121 14.23 -4.53 12.90
N SER A 122 15.23 -3.99 12.23
CA SER A 122 16.16 -4.78 11.39
C SER A 122 17.40 -5.25 12.16
#